data_e989955cf8911abc16c06563959ceef1
#
_entry.id   e989955cf8911abc16c06563959ceef1
#
_cell.length_a   1.000
_cell.length_b   1.000
_cell.length_c   1.000
_cell.angle_alpha   90.00
_cell.angle_beta   90.00
_cell.angle_gamma   90.00
#
_symmetry.space_group_name_H-M   'P 1'
#
loop_
_entity.id
_entity.type
_entity.pdbx_description
1 polymer ?
#
loop_
_entity_poly.entity_id
_entity_poly.type
_entity_poly.pdbx_seq_one_letter_code
_entity_poly.pdbx_strand_id
1 'polypeptide(L)'
;MSKTPKLCKQGNSAYVRIHGRKIYLGIHGTPEAKREYHRVIAEYHANASAPPKDKKSITLDELCLRFLEDKKDKISAKQWGNYKSLIEILLSQYAGLPAHEFSPNKLRTLRVEFVKRGYVRQQCNKRAGHIRSIFKWGVSRELIAAETWNALRSLEYIKKGETNAPEGKKRKAIPQDYIERTLAALSPTVAAMARIHLATAARPSEICLMRIEDIDRTDPDLWVFRLDAHKTDWLEDDGGRVIYMAKPEIEILTPIIKDRTEGYVFRPQDAVAEKHAKKWAQAKRQKKTPSRSKRDAERAVAPKVKFNECYDASAYRRAIQRGCLKAGVPRWFPYGLRHTGVTNVGLEHGIEAAQHVAGHRDLRTTLGYFHGENAVAKEVALKRNKLYTPAIPAESETKVSDEKPDGG
;
A
#
# COMPACT_ATOMS: atom_id res chain seq x y z
N MET A 1 -18.73 48.04 -24.18
CA MET A 1 -17.33 48.28 -24.51
C MET A 1 -16.73 49.21 -23.44
N SER A 2 -15.71 48.76 -22.71
CA SER A 2 -15.02 49.60 -21.68
C SER A 2 -14.24 50.72 -22.39
N LYS A 3 -14.43 52.00 -21.93
CA LYS A 3 -13.72 53.15 -22.50
C LYS A 3 -12.23 52.94 -22.28
N THR A 4 -11.43 53.05 -23.36
CA THR A 4 -9.95 53.05 -23.31
C THR A 4 -9.44 54.16 -22.38
N PRO A 5 -8.60 53.85 -21.38
CA PRO A 5 -8.03 54.86 -20.47
C PRO A 5 -7.23 55.91 -21.24
N LYS A 6 -7.44 57.18 -20.96
CA LYS A 6 -6.82 58.29 -21.68
C LYS A 6 -5.41 58.59 -21.14
N LEU A 7 -4.51 59.03 -22.04
CA LEU A 7 -3.23 59.60 -21.69
C LEU A 7 -3.43 60.96 -20.97
N CYS A 8 -2.90 61.10 -19.79
CA CYS A 8 -3.03 62.30 -18.95
C CYS A 8 -1.64 62.93 -18.70
N LYS A 9 -1.64 64.26 -18.42
CA LYS A 9 -0.47 65.03 -18.06
C LYS A 9 -0.50 65.44 -16.60
N GLN A 10 0.64 65.38 -15.90
CA GLN A 10 0.84 65.93 -14.56
C GLN A 10 2.24 66.54 -14.49
N GLY A 11 2.31 67.91 -14.44
CA GLY A 11 3.59 68.60 -14.61
C GLY A 11 4.23 68.24 -15.96
N ASN A 12 5.48 67.81 -15.97
CA ASN A 12 6.17 67.32 -17.17
C ASN A 12 5.98 65.86 -17.47
N SER A 13 5.26 65.09 -16.62
CA SER A 13 5.08 63.62 -16.76
C SER A 13 3.78 63.27 -17.45
N ALA A 14 3.83 62.25 -18.33
CA ALA A 14 2.70 61.56 -18.87
C ALA A 14 2.30 60.43 -17.97
N TYR A 15 1.01 60.18 -17.79
CA TYR A 15 0.50 59.00 -17.06
C TYR A 15 -0.84 58.53 -17.64
N VAL A 16 -1.14 57.29 -17.36
CA VAL A 16 -2.49 56.69 -17.58
C VAL A 16 -3.05 56.21 -16.24
N ARG A 17 -4.38 56.31 -16.06
CA ARG A 17 -5.04 55.80 -14.86
C ARG A 17 -5.78 54.51 -15.21
N ILE A 18 -5.32 53.35 -14.63
CA ILE A 18 -5.92 52.04 -14.81
C ILE A 18 -6.33 51.51 -13.43
N HIS A 19 -7.57 51.12 -13.27
CA HIS A 19 -8.14 50.64 -11.99
C HIS A 19 -7.81 51.58 -10.79
N GLY A 20 -7.93 52.90 -11.00
CA GLY A 20 -7.66 53.91 -9.96
C GLY A 20 -6.18 54.24 -9.70
N ARG A 21 -5.25 53.46 -10.23
CA ARG A 21 -3.79 53.67 -10.05
C ARG A 21 -3.22 54.48 -11.22
N LYS A 22 -2.29 55.39 -10.91
CA LYS A 22 -1.51 56.14 -11.92
C LYS A 22 -0.30 55.31 -12.34
N ILE A 23 -0.11 55.09 -13.64
CA ILE A 23 1.06 54.49 -14.25
C ILE A 23 1.76 55.57 -15.03
N TYR A 24 2.98 55.94 -14.62
CA TYR A 24 3.77 56.96 -15.27
C TYR A 24 4.48 56.40 -16.51
N LEU A 25 4.48 57.18 -17.60
CA LEU A 25 4.86 56.72 -18.94
C LEU A 25 6.09 57.47 -19.49
N GLY A 26 6.67 58.37 -18.68
CA GLY A 26 7.78 59.22 -19.07
C GLY A 26 7.38 60.70 -19.23
N ILE A 27 8.16 61.46 -19.99
CA ILE A 27 7.95 62.92 -20.22
C ILE A 27 6.82 63.09 -21.24
N HIS A 28 5.85 63.94 -20.87
CA HIS A 28 4.68 64.16 -21.71
C HIS A 28 5.07 64.84 -23.05
N GLY A 29 4.57 64.29 -24.14
CA GLY A 29 4.83 64.81 -25.49
C GLY A 29 5.98 64.09 -26.21
N THR A 30 6.76 63.25 -25.51
CA THR A 30 7.85 62.52 -26.17
C THR A 30 7.36 61.27 -26.91
N PRO A 31 8.05 60.84 -27.97
CA PRO A 31 7.73 59.60 -28.70
C PRO A 31 7.77 58.33 -27.81
N GLU A 32 8.67 58.34 -26.80
CA GLU A 32 8.82 57.23 -25.85
C GLU A 32 7.57 57.11 -24.97
N ALA A 33 7.03 58.21 -24.46
CA ALA A 33 5.82 58.20 -23.64
C ALA A 33 4.57 57.73 -24.46
N LYS A 34 4.53 58.06 -25.74
CA LYS A 34 3.46 57.56 -26.63
C LYS A 34 3.60 56.07 -26.91
N ARG A 35 4.82 55.55 -27.14
CA ARG A 35 5.07 54.10 -27.31
C ARG A 35 4.68 53.32 -26.05
N GLU A 36 5.10 53.82 -24.89
CA GLU A 36 4.78 53.20 -23.61
C GLU A 36 3.26 53.24 -23.33
N TYR A 37 2.57 54.32 -23.68
CA TYR A 37 1.10 54.39 -23.61
C TYR A 37 0.45 53.29 -24.46
N HIS A 38 0.87 53.12 -25.70
CA HIS A 38 0.31 52.09 -26.58
C HIS A 38 0.61 50.66 -26.05
N ARG A 39 1.80 50.44 -25.46
CA ARG A 39 2.13 49.16 -24.82
C ARG A 39 1.21 48.87 -23.64
N VAL A 40 1.05 49.83 -22.73
CA VAL A 40 0.21 49.70 -21.53
C VAL A 40 -1.28 49.53 -21.89
N ILE A 41 -1.75 50.21 -22.93
CA ILE A 41 -3.12 50.07 -23.41
C ILE A 41 -3.36 48.73 -24.13
N ALA A 42 -2.37 48.22 -24.86
CA ALA A 42 -2.45 46.86 -25.45
C ALA A 42 -2.51 45.81 -24.35
N GLU A 43 -1.70 45.91 -23.30
CA GLU A 43 -1.76 45.06 -22.12
C GLU A 43 -3.12 45.16 -21.39
N TYR A 44 -3.65 46.40 -21.26
CA TYR A 44 -4.98 46.65 -20.67
C TYR A 44 -6.09 45.94 -21.45
N HIS A 45 -6.08 46.02 -22.78
CA HIS A 45 -7.08 45.33 -23.61
C HIS A 45 -6.88 43.84 -23.65
N ALA A 46 -5.64 43.35 -23.65
CA ALA A 46 -5.34 41.93 -23.54
C ALA A 46 -5.80 41.36 -22.19
N ASN A 47 -5.63 42.10 -21.10
CA ASN A 47 -6.08 41.75 -19.76
C ASN A 47 -7.59 42.01 -19.52
N ALA A 48 -8.24 42.90 -20.31
CA ALA A 48 -9.68 43.13 -20.25
C ALA A 48 -10.48 41.96 -20.82
N SER A 49 -9.85 41.08 -21.61
CA SER A 49 -10.39 39.79 -22.05
C SER A 49 -10.20 38.69 -21.00
N ALA A 50 -9.40 38.95 -19.96
CA ALA A 50 -9.30 38.04 -18.82
C ALA A 50 -10.47 38.28 -17.87
N PRO A 51 -11.17 37.22 -17.42
CA PRO A 51 -12.25 37.37 -16.45
C PRO A 51 -11.77 38.11 -15.22
N PRO A 52 -12.61 39.00 -14.60
CA PRO A 52 -12.22 39.81 -13.46
C PRO A 52 -11.67 38.91 -12.33
N LYS A 53 -10.50 39.26 -11.81
CA LYS A 53 -9.80 38.57 -10.71
C LYS A 53 -10.49 38.74 -9.33
N ASP A 54 -11.78 39.08 -9.31
CA ASP A 54 -12.61 39.06 -8.11
C ASP A 54 -13.56 37.84 -8.07
N LYS A 55 -13.07 36.65 -8.45
CA LYS A 55 -13.60 35.44 -7.87
C LYS A 55 -13.14 35.44 -6.41
N LYS A 56 -14.06 35.52 -5.44
CA LYS A 56 -13.80 35.21 -4.02
C LYS A 56 -12.84 34.04 -4.01
N SER A 57 -11.60 34.28 -3.60
CA SER A 57 -10.57 33.24 -3.64
C SER A 57 -11.03 32.12 -2.73
N ILE A 58 -11.28 30.94 -3.31
CA ILE A 58 -11.69 29.76 -2.56
C ILE A 58 -10.74 29.55 -1.38
N THR A 59 -11.27 29.31 -0.19
CA THR A 59 -10.48 28.97 0.98
C THR A 59 -9.98 27.54 0.91
N LEU A 60 -8.96 27.22 1.69
CA LEU A 60 -8.41 25.86 1.77
C LEU A 60 -9.46 24.87 2.31
N ASP A 61 -10.30 25.32 3.25
CA ASP A 61 -11.41 24.55 3.80
C ASP A 61 -12.41 24.17 2.71
N GLU A 62 -12.82 25.15 1.94
CA GLU A 62 -13.80 24.94 0.86
C GLU A 62 -13.22 24.05 -0.25
N LEU A 63 -11.95 24.24 -0.62
CA LEU A 63 -11.25 23.40 -1.59
C LEU A 63 -11.22 21.94 -1.12
N CYS A 64 -10.87 21.72 0.14
CA CYS A 64 -10.78 20.38 0.74
C CYS A 64 -12.16 19.71 0.86
N LEU A 65 -13.19 20.47 1.25
CA LEU A 65 -14.55 19.95 1.35
C LEU A 65 -15.08 19.49 -0.02
N ARG A 66 -15.00 20.36 -1.03
CA ARG A 66 -15.42 20.02 -2.40
C ARG A 66 -14.63 18.83 -2.97
N PHE A 67 -13.31 18.73 -2.65
CA PHE A 67 -12.52 17.57 -3.03
C PHE A 67 -13.04 16.27 -2.38
N LEU A 68 -13.34 16.29 -1.08
CA LEU A 68 -13.85 15.11 -0.37
C LEU A 68 -15.22 14.68 -0.91
N GLU A 69 -16.10 15.63 -1.22
CA GLU A 69 -17.40 15.36 -1.83
C GLU A 69 -17.27 14.72 -3.21
N ASP A 70 -16.42 15.29 -4.10
CA ASP A 70 -16.16 14.70 -5.42
C ASP A 70 -15.57 13.29 -5.36
N LYS A 71 -14.79 12.99 -4.33
CA LYS A 71 -14.09 11.70 -4.19
C LYS A 71 -14.88 10.64 -3.43
N LYS A 72 -15.95 10.99 -2.74
CA LYS A 72 -16.69 10.10 -1.83
C LYS A 72 -17.05 8.76 -2.45
N ASP A 73 -17.61 8.78 -3.65
CA ASP A 73 -18.06 7.57 -4.35
C ASP A 73 -17.06 7.03 -5.40
N LYS A 74 -15.94 7.73 -5.59
CA LYS A 74 -14.92 7.40 -6.61
C LYS A 74 -13.71 6.68 -6.05
N ILE A 75 -13.57 6.63 -4.74
CA ILE A 75 -12.43 5.99 -4.06
C ILE A 75 -12.92 5.09 -2.93
N SER A 76 -12.08 4.12 -2.52
CA SER A 76 -12.43 3.24 -1.42
C SER A 76 -12.64 4.02 -0.11
N ALA A 77 -13.53 3.53 0.76
CA ALA A 77 -13.80 4.10 2.08
C ALA A 77 -12.51 4.31 2.91
N LYS A 78 -11.55 3.37 2.79
CA LYS A 78 -10.23 3.49 3.44
C LYS A 78 -9.42 4.65 2.89
N GLN A 79 -9.42 4.86 1.59
CA GLN A 79 -8.69 5.97 0.96
C GLN A 79 -9.34 7.31 1.28
N TRP A 80 -10.68 7.35 1.29
CA TRP A 80 -11.45 8.52 1.71
C TRP A 80 -11.13 8.90 3.17
N GLY A 81 -11.12 7.93 4.10
CA GLY A 81 -10.72 8.14 5.49
C GLY A 81 -9.28 8.65 5.63
N ASN A 82 -8.35 8.19 4.80
CA ASN A 82 -6.98 8.70 4.78
C ASN A 82 -6.91 10.17 4.34
N TYR A 83 -7.70 10.58 3.33
CA TYR A 83 -7.79 11.99 2.94
C TYR A 83 -8.43 12.84 4.04
N LYS A 84 -9.51 12.36 4.66
CA LYS A 84 -10.16 13.05 5.78
C LYS A 84 -9.17 13.34 6.91
N SER A 85 -8.46 12.31 7.39
CA SER A 85 -7.43 12.47 8.43
C SER A 85 -6.28 13.38 8.02
N LEU A 86 -5.90 13.41 6.74
CA LEU A 86 -4.88 14.32 6.22
C LEU A 86 -5.37 15.77 6.22
N ILE A 87 -6.60 16.00 5.78
CA ILE A 87 -7.25 17.31 5.71
C ILE A 87 -7.45 17.89 7.11
N GLU A 88 -7.84 17.07 8.08
CA GLU A 88 -7.91 17.48 9.49
C GLU A 88 -6.58 18.07 9.99
N ILE A 89 -5.46 17.41 9.66
CA ILE A 89 -4.12 17.92 10.01
C ILE A 89 -3.79 19.20 9.23
N LEU A 90 -4.15 19.30 7.97
CA LEU A 90 -3.92 20.47 7.13
C LEU A 90 -4.68 21.67 7.68
N LEU A 91 -5.97 21.50 7.95
CA LEU A 91 -6.84 22.58 8.43
C LEU A 91 -6.60 22.96 9.89
N SER A 92 -6.00 22.08 10.72
CA SER A 92 -5.60 22.45 12.08
C SER A 92 -4.54 23.58 12.11
N GLN A 93 -3.84 23.82 11.00
CA GLN A 93 -2.81 24.87 10.88
C GLN A 93 -3.20 25.98 9.92
N TYR A 94 -4.04 25.71 8.93
CA TYR A 94 -4.29 26.60 7.80
C TYR A 94 -5.78 26.79 7.48
N ALA A 95 -6.66 26.61 8.45
CA ALA A 95 -8.09 26.90 8.28
C ALA A 95 -8.31 28.36 7.87
N GLY A 96 -9.26 28.61 6.97
CA GLY A 96 -9.59 29.94 6.47
C GLY A 96 -8.56 30.58 5.54
N LEU A 97 -7.40 29.94 5.31
CA LEU A 97 -6.40 30.46 4.39
C LEU A 97 -6.91 30.43 2.94
N PRO A 98 -6.76 31.52 2.16
CA PRO A 98 -7.00 31.47 0.73
C PRO A 98 -6.12 30.40 0.06
N ALA A 99 -6.72 29.51 -0.75
CA ALA A 99 -5.99 28.37 -1.31
C ALA A 99 -4.78 28.78 -2.17
N HIS A 100 -4.84 29.93 -2.85
CA HIS A 100 -3.72 30.43 -3.64
C HIS A 100 -2.53 30.90 -2.80
N GLU A 101 -2.71 31.16 -1.50
CA GLU A 101 -1.65 31.53 -0.55
C GLU A 101 -0.95 30.32 0.08
N PHE A 102 -1.44 29.09 -0.19
CA PHE A 102 -0.80 27.89 0.31
C PHE A 102 0.47 27.59 -0.48
N SER A 103 1.60 27.97 0.09
CA SER A 103 2.92 27.98 -0.57
C SER A 103 3.72 26.69 -0.29
N PRO A 104 4.82 26.43 -1.04
CA PRO A 104 5.75 25.33 -0.75
C PRO A 104 6.31 25.37 0.68
N ASN A 105 6.53 26.57 1.26
CA ASN A 105 6.98 26.71 2.64
C ASN A 105 5.92 26.20 3.64
N LYS A 106 4.65 26.51 3.42
CA LYS A 106 3.56 25.99 4.26
C LYS A 106 3.47 24.46 4.16
N LEU A 107 3.66 23.89 2.97
CA LEU A 107 3.73 22.44 2.79
C LEU A 107 4.97 21.84 3.45
N ARG A 108 6.12 22.53 3.45
CA ARG A 108 7.33 22.12 4.19
C ARG A 108 7.08 22.10 5.70
N THR A 109 6.46 23.14 6.25
CA THR A 109 6.07 23.19 7.66
C THR A 109 5.14 22.05 8.04
N LEU A 110 4.16 21.75 7.18
CA LEU A 110 3.25 20.63 7.42
C LEU A 110 3.97 19.27 7.38
N ARG A 111 5.02 19.11 6.55
CA ARG A 111 5.86 17.88 6.59
C ARG A 111 6.62 17.74 7.91
N VAL A 112 7.09 18.85 8.49
CA VAL A 112 7.70 18.83 9.85
C VAL A 112 6.68 18.35 10.88
N GLU A 113 5.43 18.78 10.77
CA GLU A 113 4.36 18.30 11.66
C GLU A 113 4.11 16.80 11.49
N PHE A 114 4.15 16.26 10.26
CA PHE A 114 4.07 14.81 10.04
C PHE A 114 5.21 14.05 10.72
N VAL A 115 6.44 14.58 10.66
CA VAL A 115 7.59 14.00 11.35
C VAL A 115 7.40 14.02 12.86
N LYS A 116 6.95 15.14 13.44
CA LYS A 116 6.65 15.27 14.88
C LYS A 116 5.59 14.27 15.35
N ARG A 117 4.61 13.95 14.51
CA ARG A 117 3.59 12.92 14.75
C ARG A 117 4.11 11.48 14.61
N GLY A 118 5.40 11.28 14.34
CA GLY A 118 6.04 9.98 14.22
C GLY A 118 5.78 9.24 12.91
N TYR A 119 5.30 9.92 11.87
CA TYR A 119 5.18 9.27 10.55
C TYR A 119 6.55 8.97 9.95
N VAL A 120 6.69 7.76 9.40
CA VAL A 120 7.91 7.40 8.66
C VAL A 120 8.07 8.28 7.42
N ARG A 121 9.32 8.52 7.02
CA ARG A 121 9.70 9.40 5.90
C ARG A 121 8.86 9.17 4.63
N GLN A 122 8.68 7.90 4.24
CA GLN A 122 7.87 7.56 3.07
C GLN A 122 6.40 7.99 3.22
N GLN A 123 5.83 7.90 4.42
CA GLN A 123 4.47 8.38 4.68
C GLN A 123 4.39 9.91 4.67
N CYS A 124 5.41 10.61 5.17
CA CYS A 124 5.48 12.07 5.08
C CYS A 124 5.44 12.53 3.61
N ASN A 125 6.27 11.90 2.75
CA ASN A 125 6.29 12.18 1.32
C ASN A 125 4.96 11.84 0.64
N LYS A 126 4.35 10.70 0.96
CA LYS A 126 3.06 10.29 0.42
C LYS A 126 1.94 11.27 0.81
N ARG A 127 1.91 11.72 2.07
CA ARG A 127 0.93 12.70 2.56
C ARG A 127 1.09 14.04 1.86
N ALA A 128 2.31 14.52 1.68
CA ALA A 128 2.59 15.71 0.87
C ALA A 128 2.13 15.55 -0.58
N GLY A 129 2.31 14.36 -1.17
CA GLY A 129 1.78 14.01 -2.49
C GLY A 129 0.26 14.05 -2.56
N HIS A 130 -0.44 13.58 -1.54
CA HIS A 130 -1.91 13.65 -1.45
C HIS A 130 -2.40 15.11 -1.37
N ILE A 131 -1.70 16.00 -0.64
CA ILE A 131 -2.04 17.44 -0.63
C ILE A 131 -1.89 18.01 -2.04
N ARG A 132 -0.77 17.74 -2.71
CA ARG A 132 -0.58 18.16 -4.12
C ARG A 132 -1.68 17.64 -5.03
N SER A 133 -2.22 16.45 -4.77
CA SER A 133 -3.36 15.89 -5.54
C SER A 133 -4.65 16.67 -5.32
N ILE A 134 -4.89 17.21 -4.12
CA ILE A 134 -6.04 18.10 -3.84
C ILE A 134 -5.92 19.37 -4.68
N PHE A 135 -4.75 19.99 -4.69
CA PHE A 135 -4.52 21.20 -5.49
C PHE A 135 -4.58 20.92 -7.00
N LYS A 136 -4.02 19.80 -7.48
CA LYS A 136 -4.16 19.37 -8.88
C LYS A 136 -5.64 19.25 -9.28
N TRP A 137 -6.44 18.64 -8.42
CA TRP A 137 -7.88 18.53 -8.64
C TRP A 137 -8.55 19.92 -8.66
N GLY A 138 -8.19 20.82 -7.75
CA GLY A 138 -8.68 22.20 -7.74
C GLY A 138 -8.37 22.96 -9.03
N VAL A 139 -7.17 22.78 -9.60
CA VAL A 139 -6.83 23.34 -10.92
C VAL A 139 -7.70 22.74 -12.02
N SER A 140 -7.89 21.40 -12.04
CA SER A 140 -8.71 20.73 -13.05
C SER A 140 -10.21 21.10 -13.00
N ARG A 141 -10.64 21.75 -11.90
CA ARG A 141 -12.00 22.27 -11.68
C ARG A 141 -12.05 23.80 -11.80
N GLU A 142 -10.94 24.43 -12.23
CA GLU A 142 -10.82 25.88 -12.36
C GLU A 142 -11.12 26.67 -11.06
N LEU A 143 -10.96 26.01 -9.90
CA LEU A 143 -11.16 26.60 -8.58
C LEU A 143 -9.97 27.42 -8.13
N ILE A 144 -8.77 27.05 -8.56
CA ILE A 144 -7.50 27.71 -8.27
C ILE A 144 -6.63 27.80 -9.52
N ALA A 145 -5.71 28.73 -9.54
CA ALA A 145 -4.76 28.93 -10.65
C ALA A 145 -3.70 27.81 -10.68
N ALA A 146 -3.24 27.45 -11.88
CA ALA A 146 -2.25 26.42 -12.11
C ALA A 146 -0.89 26.70 -11.44
N GLU A 147 -0.54 27.98 -11.29
CA GLU A 147 0.70 28.45 -10.65
C GLU A 147 0.83 27.94 -9.22
N THR A 148 -0.27 27.91 -8.45
CA THR A 148 -0.28 27.41 -7.07
C THR A 148 0.14 25.93 -7.03
N TRP A 149 -0.45 25.09 -7.88
CA TRP A 149 -0.10 23.67 -7.95
C TRP A 149 1.33 23.45 -8.46
N ASN A 150 1.76 24.23 -9.48
CA ASN A 150 3.12 24.17 -10.03
C ASN A 150 4.15 24.52 -8.94
N ALA A 151 3.89 25.58 -8.16
CA ALA A 151 4.73 25.91 -7.01
C ALA A 151 4.83 24.77 -6.00
N LEU A 152 3.72 24.10 -5.66
CA LEU A 152 3.74 22.96 -4.73
C LEU A 152 4.48 21.74 -5.29
N ARG A 153 4.55 21.58 -6.61
CA ARG A 153 5.34 20.51 -7.24
C ARG A 153 6.85 20.70 -7.10
N SER A 154 7.32 21.93 -7.01
CA SER A 154 8.76 22.23 -6.86
C SER A 154 9.34 21.72 -5.54
N LEU A 155 8.50 21.43 -4.54
CA LEU A 155 8.98 20.88 -3.27
C LEU A 155 9.43 19.43 -3.43
N GLU A 156 10.74 19.21 -3.32
CA GLU A 156 11.34 17.86 -3.42
C GLU A 156 10.87 16.92 -2.30
N TYR A 157 11.00 15.61 -2.53
CA TYR A 157 10.79 14.61 -1.51
C TYR A 157 11.88 14.68 -0.44
N ILE A 158 11.50 14.40 0.82
CA ILE A 158 12.46 14.22 1.91
C ILE A 158 13.35 13.02 1.58
N LYS A 159 14.66 13.24 1.49
CA LYS A 159 15.67 12.20 1.25
C LYS A 159 16.00 11.47 2.55
N LYS A 160 16.58 10.29 2.43
CA LYS A 160 17.04 9.51 3.59
C LYS A 160 18.12 10.30 4.34
N GLY A 161 17.97 10.44 5.66
CA GLY A 161 18.90 11.18 6.51
C GLY A 161 18.67 12.70 6.55
N GLU A 162 17.77 13.26 5.73
CA GLU A 162 17.50 14.71 5.68
C GLU A 162 16.71 15.21 6.90
N THR A 163 15.96 14.34 7.55
CA THR A 163 15.14 14.68 8.73
C THR A 163 15.18 13.55 9.76
N ASN A 164 14.70 13.84 10.98
CA ASN A 164 14.53 12.83 12.04
C ASN A 164 13.33 11.89 11.80
N ALA A 165 12.71 11.89 10.63
CA ALA A 165 11.64 10.96 10.29
C ALA A 165 12.15 9.51 10.34
N PRO A 166 11.49 8.61 11.08
CA PRO A 166 11.90 7.22 11.11
C PRO A 166 11.79 6.58 9.73
N GLU A 167 12.72 5.68 9.42
CA GLU A 167 12.61 4.86 8.20
C GLU A 167 11.63 3.71 8.41
N GLY A 168 10.86 3.41 7.37
CA GLY A 168 9.97 2.25 7.38
C GLY A 168 10.79 0.95 7.46
N LYS A 169 10.41 0.05 8.36
CA LYS A 169 11.06 -1.27 8.45
C LYS A 169 10.86 -2.02 7.13
N LYS A 170 11.96 -2.48 6.55
CA LYS A 170 11.91 -3.40 5.39
C LYS A 170 11.21 -4.69 5.82
N ARG A 171 10.31 -5.19 4.99
CA ARG A 171 9.70 -6.50 5.21
C ARG A 171 10.71 -7.57 4.86
N LYS A 172 10.81 -8.59 5.68
CA LYS A 172 11.65 -9.77 5.46
C LYS A 172 10.76 -11.00 5.34
N ALA A 173 11.26 -12.04 4.69
CA ALA A 173 10.66 -13.37 4.75
C ALA A 173 10.56 -13.82 6.22
N ILE A 174 9.50 -14.54 6.54
CA ILE A 174 9.29 -15.07 7.90
C ILE A 174 10.11 -16.35 8.02
N PRO A 175 10.90 -16.53 9.11
CA PRO A 175 11.57 -17.78 9.36
C PRO A 175 10.59 -18.97 9.39
N GLN A 176 10.99 -20.09 8.79
CA GLN A 176 10.12 -21.25 8.62
C GLN A 176 9.65 -21.80 9.98
N ASP A 177 10.52 -21.87 10.98
CA ASP A 177 10.19 -22.32 12.33
C ASP A 177 9.10 -21.45 12.99
N TYR A 178 9.09 -20.13 12.74
CA TYR A 178 8.03 -19.24 13.25
C TYR A 178 6.70 -19.52 12.57
N ILE A 179 6.70 -19.84 11.27
CA ILE A 179 5.50 -20.20 10.54
C ILE A 179 4.94 -21.50 11.13
N GLU A 180 5.73 -22.54 11.21
CA GLU A 180 5.30 -23.88 11.67
C GLU A 180 4.77 -23.85 13.10
N ARG A 181 5.50 -23.23 14.02
CA ARG A 181 5.06 -23.06 15.42
C ARG A 181 3.76 -22.27 15.51
N THR A 182 3.60 -21.22 14.70
CA THR A 182 2.35 -20.44 14.65
C THR A 182 1.21 -21.30 14.12
N LEU A 183 1.40 -22.02 13.01
CA LEU A 183 0.40 -22.87 12.41
C LEU A 183 -0.14 -23.93 13.38
N ALA A 184 0.73 -24.57 14.17
CA ALA A 184 0.37 -25.52 15.20
C ALA A 184 -0.50 -24.92 16.31
N ALA A 185 -0.40 -23.63 16.57
CA ALA A 185 -1.16 -22.89 17.60
C ALA A 185 -2.50 -22.31 17.08
N LEU A 186 -2.76 -22.36 15.77
CA LEU A 186 -3.97 -21.85 15.13
C LEU A 186 -5.11 -22.90 15.16
N SER A 187 -6.33 -22.45 14.83
CA SER A 187 -7.42 -23.36 14.49
C SER A 187 -7.19 -23.99 13.11
N PRO A 188 -7.72 -25.20 12.83
CA PRO A 188 -7.57 -25.87 11.55
C PRO A 188 -7.89 -24.97 10.35
N THR A 189 -9.04 -24.28 10.37
CA THR A 189 -9.44 -23.33 9.31
C THR A 189 -8.39 -22.24 9.08
N VAL A 190 -7.89 -21.59 10.13
CA VAL A 190 -6.91 -20.49 9.98
C VAL A 190 -5.54 -21.03 9.61
N ALA A 191 -5.17 -22.21 10.08
CA ALA A 191 -3.92 -22.88 9.68
C ALA A 191 -3.92 -23.25 8.19
N ALA A 192 -5.04 -23.83 7.70
CA ALA A 192 -5.25 -24.12 6.29
C ALA A 192 -5.17 -22.83 5.44
N MET A 193 -5.89 -21.79 5.86
CA MET A 193 -5.84 -20.46 5.22
C MET A 193 -4.40 -19.92 5.10
N ALA A 194 -3.58 -20.08 6.15
CA ALA A 194 -2.20 -19.61 6.15
C ALA A 194 -1.28 -20.49 5.28
N ARG A 195 -1.51 -21.82 5.22
CA ARG A 195 -0.76 -22.72 4.32
C ARG A 195 -1.03 -22.41 2.86
N ILE A 196 -2.31 -22.29 2.47
CA ILE A 196 -2.68 -21.89 1.10
C ILE A 196 -2.10 -20.53 0.73
N HIS A 197 -2.12 -19.57 1.67
CA HIS A 197 -1.54 -18.25 1.45
C HIS A 197 -0.02 -18.32 1.20
N LEU A 198 0.71 -19.15 1.94
CA LEU A 198 2.14 -19.34 1.76
C LEU A 198 2.45 -20.01 0.41
N ALA A 199 1.76 -21.09 0.09
CA ALA A 199 1.97 -21.88 -1.11
C ALA A 199 1.66 -21.07 -2.39
N THR A 200 0.52 -20.40 -2.43
CA THR A 200 0.07 -19.65 -3.60
C THR A 200 0.67 -18.24 -3.71
N ALA A 201 1.35 -17.77 -2.66
CA ALA A 201 1.83 -16.40 -2.54
C ALA A 201 0.76 -15.33 -2.87
N ALA A 202 -0.53 -15.63 -2.77
CA ALA A 202 -1.65 -14.75 -3.05
C ALA A 202 -1.64 -13.48 -2.15
N ARG A 203 -2.46 -12.48 -2.45
CA ARG A 203 -2.65 -11.36 -1.52
C ARG A 203 -3.56 -11.81 -0.36
N PRO A 204 -3.38 -11.27 0.87
CA PRO A 204 -4.24 -11.64 2.00
C PRO A 204 -5.74 -11.46 1.73
N SER A 205 -6.11 -10.46 0.94
CA SER A 205 -7.51 -10.24 0.54
C SER A 205 -8.03 -11.30 -0.43
N GLU A 206 -7.20 -11.80 -1.34
CA GLU A 206 -7.55 -12.85 -2.30
C GLU A 206 -7.88 -14.14 -1.55
N ILE A 207 -7.06 -14.50 -0.56
CA ILE A 207 -7.33 -15.66 0.31
C ILE A 207 -8.60 -15.48 1.15
N CYS A 208 -8.84 -14.27 1.68
CA CYS A 208 -10.04 -13.99 2.48
C CYS A 208 -11.32 -14.09 1.65
N LEU A 209 -11.27 -13.72 0.38
CA LEU A 209 -12.40 -13.65 -0.54
C LEU A 209 -12.58 -14.92 -1.39
N MET A 210 -11.73 -15.95 -1.17
CA MET A 210 -11.82 -17.20 -1.93
C MET A 210 -13.18 -17.87 -1.73
N ARG A 211 -13.92 -18.06 -2.83
CA ARG A 211 -15.23 -18.72 -2.86
C ARG A 211 -15.11 -20.10 -3.52
N ILE A 212 -15.96 -21.01 -3.12
CA ILE A 212 -15.91 -22.41 -3.59
C ILE A 212 -16.34 -22.48 -5.06
N GLU A 213 -17.35 -21.71 -5.44
CA GLU A 213 -17.87 -21.63 -6.81
C GLU A 213 -16.89 -20.98 -7.81
N ASP A 214 -15.91 -20.21 -7.34
CA ASP A 214 -14.88 -19.59 -8.17
C ASP A 214 -13.67 -20.54 -8.39
N ILE A 215 -13.71 -21.74 -7.78
CA ILE A 215 -12.68 -22.77 -7.92
C ILE A 215 -13.13 -23.81 -8.94
N ASP A 216 -12.47 -23.80 -10.09
CA ASP A 216 -12.58 -24.92 -11.04
C ASP A 216 -11.87 -26.14 -10.47
N ARG A 217 -12.63 -27.22 -10.27
CA ARG A 217 -12.20 -28.49 -9.69
C ARG A 217 -12.34 -29.66 -10.65
N THR A 218 -12.42 -29.36 -11.95
CA THR A 218 -12.61 -30.34 -13.01
C THR A 218 -11.43 -31.31 -13.08
N ASP A 219 -10.21 -30.76 -12.92
CA ASP A 219 -8.99 -31.57 -12.82
C ASP A 219 -8.73 -31.96 -11.35
N PRO A 220 -8.67 -33.25 -11.02
CA PRO A 220 -8.43 -33.71 -9.64
C PRO A 220 -7.03 -33.37 -9.13
N ASP A 221 -6.05 -33.14 -10.01
CA ASP A 221 -4.66 -32.85 -9.64
C ASP A 221 -4.31 -31.37 -9.70
N LEU A 222 -5.18 -30.54 -10.31
CA LEU A 222 -4.95 -29.10 -10.49
C LEU A 222 -6.24 -28.29 -10.37
N TRP A 223 -6.47 -27.66 -9.24
CA TRP A 223 -7.58 -26.73 -9.06
C TRP A 223 -7.19 -25.31 -9.48
N VAL A 224 -8.13 -24.60 -10.08
CA VAL A 224 -7.90 -23.25 -10.60
C VAL A 224 -8.87 -22.27 -9.95
N PHE A 225 -8.38 -21.39 -9.10
CA PHE A 225 -9.17 -20.33 -8.52
C PHE A 225 -9.07 -19.06 -9.39
N ARG A 226 -10.23 -18.59 -9.86
CA ARG A 226 -10.37 -17.37 -10.67
C ARG A 226 -11.01 -16.28 -9.83
N LEU A 227 -10.36 -15.13 -9.76
CA LEU A 227 -10.85 -13.98 -9.03
C LEU A 227 -11.31 -12.90 -10.03
N ASP A 228 -12.63 -12.73 -10.20
CA ASP A 228 -13.21 -11.81 -11.19
C ASP A 228 -13.04 -10.34 -10.83
N ALA A 229 -12.90 -10.00 -9.53
CA ALA A 229 -12.76 -8.63 -9.07
C ALA A 229 -11.55 -8.47 -8.12
N HIS A 230 -10.47 -7.88 -8.60
CA HIS A 230 -9.34 -7.52 -7.76
C HIS A 230 -8.88 -6.07 -7.97
N LYS A 231 -7.95 -5.61 -7.15
CA LYS A 231 -7.51 -4.21 -7.09
C LYS A 231 -7.02 -3.63 -8.42
N THR A 232 -6.59 -4.47 -9.36
CA THR A 232 -5.99 -4.09 -10.64
C THR A 232 -6.77 -4.59 -11.86
N ASP A 233 -8.01 -5.06 -11.71
CA ASP A 233 -8.86 -5.57 -12.80
C ASP A 233 -8.93 -4.63 -14.00
N TRP A 234 -9.09 -3.33 -13.74
CA TRP A 234 -9.15 -2.31 -14.77
C TRP A 234 -7.85 -2.14 -15.59
N LEU A 235 -6.77 -2.85 -15.22
CA LEU A 235 -5.46 -2.87 -15.89
C LEU A 235 -5.19 -4.19 -16.62
N GLU A 236 -6.04 -5.20 -16.45
CA GLU A 236 -5.86 -6.53 -17.03
C GLU A 236 -6.86 -6.74 -18.16
N ASP A 237 -6.37 -6.81 -19.39
CA ASP A 237 -7.18 -7.10 -20.58
C ASP A 237 -7.57 -8.59 -20.69
N ASP A 238 -6.97 -9.48 -19.87
CA ASP A 238 -7.08 -10.95 -19.94
C ASP A 238 -7.66 -11.62 -18.69
N GLY A 239 -8.88 -11.33 -18.30
CA GLY A 239 -9.67 -12.28 -17.50
C GLY A 239 -9.29 -12.50 -16.03
N GLY A 240 -8.72 -11.49 -15.34
CA GLY A 240 -8.63 -11.50 -13.89
C GLY A 240 -7.43 -12.26 -13.30
N ARG A 241 -7.35 -12.29 -11.97
CA ARG A 241 -6.28 -12.98 -11.23
C ARG A 241 -6.56 -14.49 -11.17
N VAL A 242 -5.65 -15.30 -11.69
CA VAL A 242 -5.70 -16.77 -11.61
C VAL A 242 -4.69 -17.29 -10.60
N ILE A 243 -5.11 -18.26 -9.77
CA ILE A 243 -4.27 -18.94 -8.77
C ILE A 243 -4.44 -20.45 -8.98
N TYR A 244 -3.32 -21.11 -9.24
CA TYR A 244 -3.25 -22.55 -9.40
C TYR A 244 -2.94 -23.24 -8.06
N MET A 245 -3.60 -24.35 -7.80
CA MET A 245 -3.46 -25.15 -6.59
C MET A 245 -3.31 -26.62 -6.99
N ALA A 246 -2.13 -27.17 -6.70
CA ALA A 246 -1.82 -28.57 -6.99
C ALA A 246 -2.24 -29.47 -5.83
N LYS A 247 -1.91 -30.76 -5.93
CA LYS A 247 -2.31 -31.79 -4.97
C LYS A 247 -2.09 -31.44 -3.49
N PRO A 248 -0.94 -30.84 -3.06
CA PRO A 248 -0.76 -30.46 -1.66
C PRO A 248 -1.77 -29.43 -1.15
N GLU A 249 -2.13 -28.43 -1.98
CA GLU A 249 -3.12 -27.42 -1.65
C GLU A 249 -4.54 -28.00 -1.66
N ILE A 250 -4.82 -28.91 -2.60
CA ILE A 250 -6.10 -29.63 -2.70
C ILE A 250 -6.34 -30.45 -1.43
N GLU A 251 -5.34 -31.19 -0.95
CA GLU A 251 -5.43 -31.98 0.29
C GLU A 251 -5.70 -31.09 1.51
N ILE A 252 -5.19 -29.86 1.54
CA ILE A 252 -5.46 -28.89 2.60
C ILE A 252 -6.89 -28.34 2.50
N LEU A 253 -7.39 -28.07 1.29
CA LEU A 253 -8.69 -27.44 1.06
C LEU A 253 -9.86 -28.42 1.19
N THR A 254 -9.70 -29.65 0.77
CA THR A 254 -10.76 -30.66 0.76
C THR A 254 -11.47 -30.82 2.13
N PRO A 255 -10.75 -30.98 3.27
CA PRO A 255 -11.40 -31.07 4.58
C PRO A 255 -12.02 -29.77 5.07
N ILE A 256 -11.63 -28.61 4.50
CA ILE A 256 -12.21 -27.29 4.82
C ILE A 256 -13.49 -27.06 4.02
N ILE A 257 -13.49 -27.40 2.74
CA ILE A 257 -14.65 -27.28 1.85
C ILE A 257 -15.73 -28.30 2.21
N LYS A 258 -15.33 -29.55 2.47
CA LYS A 258 -16.25 -30.67 2.71
C LYS A 258 -17.27 -30.81 1.56
N ASP A 259 -18.54 -31.01 1.92
CA ASP A 259 -19.65 -31.17 0.98
C ASP A 259 -20.25 -29.86 0.47
N ARG A 260 -19.59 -28.69 0.77
CA ARG A 260 -20.08 -27.42 0.33
C ARG A 260 -19.79 -27.18 -1.16
N THR A 261 -20.77 -26.64 -1.85
CA THR A 261 -20.68 -26.30 -3.29
C THR A 261 -20.52 -24.81 -3.52
N GLU A 262 -20.87 -23.98 -2.54
CA GLU A 262 -20.88 -22.52 -2.65
C GLU A 262 -20.44 -21.82 -1.35
N GLY A 263 -20.21 -20.52 -1.45
CA GLY A 263 -19.84 -19.63 -0.36
C GLY A 263 -18.34 -19.58 -0.11
N TYR A 264 -17.94 -18.80 0.87
CA TYR A 264 -16.51 -18.59 1.17
C TYR A 264 -15.85 -19.86 1.71
N VAL A 265 -14.64 -20.15 1.21
CA VAL A 265 -13.84 -21.30 1.67
C VAL A 265 -13.51 -21.15 3.16
N PHE A 266 -13.02 -19.98 3.58
CA PHE A 266 -12.59 -19.71 4.95
C PHE A 266 -13.58 -18.81 5.67
N ARG A 267 -14.36 -19.38 6.59
CA ARG A 267 -15.39 -18.65 7.35
C ARG A 267 -14.97 -18.48 8.81
N PRO A 268 -15.16 -17.28 9.40
CA PRO A 268 -14.87 -17.03 10.83
C PRO A 268 -15.64 -17.95 11.77
N GLN A 269 -16.88 -18.30 11.41
CA GLN A 269 -17.72 -19.20 12.20
C GLN A 269 -17.12 -20.59 12.35
N ASP A 270 -16.47 -21.15 11.30
CA ASP A 270 -15.86 -22.48 11.33
C ASP A 270 -14.69 -22.51 12.35
N ALA A 271 -13.81 -21.50 12.31
CA ALA A 271 -12.71 -21.38 13.28
C ALA A 271 -13.19 -21.22 14.73
N VAL A 272 -14.35 -20.60 14.94
CA VAL A 272 -14.96 -20.48 16.27
C VAL A 272 -15.57 -21.81 16.69
N ALA A 273 -16.26 -22.53 15.79
CA ALA A 273 -16.82 -23.85 16.05
C ALA A 273 -15.69 -24.87 16.41
N GLU A 274 -14.59 -24.88 15.67
CA GLU A 274 -13.40 -25.70 15.96
C GLU A 274 -12.83 -25.41 17.35
N LYS A 275 -12.72 -24.13 17.69
CA LYS A 275 -12.24 -23.70 19.04
C LYS A 275 -13.19 -24.19 20.14
N HIS A 276 -14.51 -24.09 19.90
CA HIS A 276 -15.50 -24.59 20.87
C HIS A 276 -15.44 -26.10 20.97
N ALA A 277 -15.36 -26.83 19.85
CA ALA A 277 -15.23 -28.28 19.85
C ALA A 277 -14.00 -28.73 20.65
N LYS A 278 -12.84 -28.11 20.44
CA LYS A 278 -11.62 -28.40 21.20
C LYS A 278 -11.81 -28.13 22.70
N LYS A 279 -12.42 -26.99 23.06
CA LYS A 279 -12.71 -26.65 24.44
C LYS A 279 -13.71 -27.63 25.09
N TRP A 280 -14.70 -28.10 24.31
CA TRP A 280 -15.67 -29.07 24.78
C TRP A 280 -15.08 -30.46 24.96
N ALA A 281 -14.21 -30.89 24.06
CA ALA A 281 -13.46 -32.14 24.20
C ALA A 281 -12.60 -32.14 25.49
N GLN A 282 -11.98 -31.02 25.81
CA GLN A 282 -11.22 -30.82 27.05
C GLN A 282 -12.13 -30.76 28.29
N ALA A 283 -13.35 -30.18 28.17
CA ALA A 283 -14.29 -29.98 29.28
C ALA A 283 -15.17 -31.22 29.56
N LYS A 284 -15.21 -32.22 28.67
CA LYS A 284 -15.95 -33.49 28.89
C LYS A 284 -15.53 -34.24 30.16
N ARG A 285 -14.37 -33.88 30.73
CA ARG A 285 -13.90 -34.41 32.02
C ARG A 285 -14.56 -33.77 33.27
N GLN A 286 -15.31 -32.66 33.11
CA GLN A 286 -16.00 -31.98 34.21
C GLN A 286 -17.50 -32.03 33.98
N LYS A 287 -18.27 -32.56 34.97
CA LYS A 287 -19.76 -32.58 34.98
C LYS A 287 -20.26 -31.12 34.84
N LYS A 288 -21.09 -30.84 33.82
CA LYS A 288 -21.73 -29.54 33.64
C LYS A 288 -22.85 -29.34 34.65
N THR A 289 -22.95 -28.16 35.23
CA THR A 289 -24.10 -27.79 36.05
C THR A 289 -25.34 -27.61 35.18
N PRO A 290 -26.57 -27.89 35.65
CA PRO A 290 -27.81 -27.71 34.87
C PRO A 290 -27.96 -26.31 34.29
N SER A 291 -27.63 -25.27 35.04
CA SER A 291 -27.67 -23.86 34.62
C SER A 291 -26.67 -23.55 33.50
N ARG A 292 -25.54 -24.24 33.42
CA ARG A 292 -24.58 -24.09 32.34
C ARG A 292 -25.07 -24.77 31.07
N SER A 293 -25.69 -25.95 31.17
CA SER A 293 -26.30 -26.68 30.07
C SER A 293 -27.43 -25.85 29.41
N LYS A 294 -28.31 -25.25 30.23
CA LYS A 294 -29.39 -24.37 29.79
C LYS A 294 -28.85 -23.14 29.03
N ARG A 295 -27.85 -22.43 29.55
CA ARG A 295 -27.20 -21.28 28.88
C ARG A 295 -26.50 -21.66 27.59
N ASP A 296 -25.89 -22.85 27.53
CA ASP A 296 -25.23 -23.34 26.32
C ASP A 296 -26.27 -23.66 25.21
N ALA A 297 -27.44 -24.20 25.59
CA ALA A 297 -28.57 -24.45 24.68
C ALA A 297 -29.17 -23.14 24.17
N GLU A 298 -29.43 -22.16 25.03
CA GLU A 298 -29.94 -20.84 24.66
C GLU A 298 -28.98 -20.11 23.69
N ARG A 299 -27.66 -20.22 23.88
CA ARG A 299 -26.63 -19.65 22.99
C ARG A 299 -26.53 -20.36 21.66
N ALA A 300 -26.87 -21.63 21.59
CA ALA A 300 -26.92 -22.40 20.33
C ALA A 300 -28.09 -21.94 19.45
N VAL A 301 -29.24 -21.61 20.07
CA VAL A 301 -30.46 -21.17 19.35
C VAL A 301 -30.35 -19.68 18.93
N ALA A 302 -29.74 -18.81 19.75
CA ALA A 302 -29.56 -17.39 19.46
C ALA A 302 -28.10 -16.96 19.73
N PRO A 303 -27.19 -17.12 18.78
CA PRO A 303 -25.82 -16.69 18.95
C PRO A 303 -25.75 -15.15 19.13
N LYS A 304 -25.21 -14.70 20.27
CA LYS A 304 -25.06 -13.27 20.59
C LYS A 304 -24.07 -12.53 19.66
N VAL A 305 -23.32 -13.25 18.83
CA VAL A 305 -22.30 -12.72 17.94
C VAL A 305 -22.67 -13.01 16.51
N LYS A 306 -22.93 -11.96 15.74
CA LYS A 306 -23.08 -12.06 14.29
C LYS A 306 -21.69 -12.14 13.66
N PHE A 307 -21.40 -13.22 12.99
CA PHE A 307 -20.14 -13.41 12.25
C PHE A 307 -20.27 -12.82 10.85
N ASN A 308 -19.17 -12.25 10.35
CA ASN A 308 -19.06 -11.96 8.93
C ASN A 308 -19.00 -13.31 8.15
N GLU A 309 -19.47 -13.30 6.93
CA GLU A 309 -19.47 -14.48 6.06
C GLU A 309 -18.05 -14.95 5.73
N CYS A 310 -17.11 -14.00 5.55
CA CYS A 310 -15.70 -14.27 5.30
C CYS A 310 -14.79 -13.51 6.26
N TYR A 311 -13.51 -13.87 6.24
CA TYR A 311 -12.47 -13.07 6.88
C TYR A 311 -12.23 -11.77 6.11
N ASP A 312 -12.03 -10.67 6.82
CA ASP A 312 -11.31 -9.52 6.29
C ASP A 312 -9.81 -9.62 6.63
N ALA A 313 -8.99 -8.86 5.91
CA ALA A 313 -7.53 -8.86 6.14
C ALA A 313 -7.14 -8.49 7.58
N SER A 314 -7.98 -7.72 8.29
CA SER A 314 -7.74 -7.33 9.69
C SER A 314 -8.06 -8.46 10.65
N ALA A 315 -9.16 -9.17 10.43
CA ALA A 315 -9.54 -10.35 11.21
C ALA A 315 -8.51 -11.49 11.03
N TYR A 316 -8.09 -11.74 9.80
CA TYR A 316 -7.02 -12.69 9.49
C TYR A 316 -5.72 -12.30 10.19
N ARG A 317 -5.30 -11.04 10.10
CA ARG A 317 -4.12 -10.54 10.80
C ARG A 317 -4.22 -10.75 12.31
N ARG A 318 -5.37 -10.45 12.93
CA ARG A 318 -5.58 -10.66 14.37
C ARG A 318 -5.54 -12.14 14.75
N ALA A 319 -6.03 -13.04 13.89
CA ALA A 319 -5.96 -14.49 14.10
C ALA A 319 -4.50 -14.97 14.12
N ILE A 320 -3.71 -14.58 13.13
CA ILE A 320 -2.28 -14.90 13.05
C ILE A 320 -1.52 -14.36 14.28
N GLN A 321 -1.72 -13.09 14.64
CA GLN A 321 -1.03 -12.49 15.79
C GLN A 321 -1.34 -13.19 17.11
N ARG A 322 -2.58 -13.67 17.28
CA ARG A 322 -2.94 -14.51 18.44
C ARG A 322 -2.25 -15.87 18.39
N GLY A 323 -2.08 -16.45 17.20
CA GLY A 323 -1.28 -17.65 17.00
C GLY A 323 0.19 -17.45 17.39
N CYS A 324 0.82 -16.35 16.91
CA CYS A 324 2.19 -16.01 17.28
C CYS A 324 2.37 -15.90 18.80
N LEU A 325 1.43 -15.21 19.47
CA LEU A 325 1.47 -15.07 20.94
C LEU A 325 1.40 -16.43 21.65
N LYS A 326 0.52 -17.34 21.19
CA LYS A 326 0.39 -18.69 21.76
C LYS A 326 1.63 -19.56 21.49
N ALA A 327 2.25 -19.39 20.33
CA ALA A 327 3.43 -20.13 19.91
C ALA A 327 4.72 -19.58 20.56
N GLY A 328 4.67 -18.43 21.26
CA GLY A 328 5.84 -17.76 21.82
C GLY A 328 6.84 -17.30 20.75
N VAL A 329 6.34 -16.87 19.57
CA VAL A 329 7.18 -16.35 18.49
C VAL A 329 6.92 -14.85 18.26
N PRO A 330 7.89 -14.11 17.69
CA PRO A 330 7.69 -12.72 17.31
C PRO A 330 6.46 -12.53 16.41
N ARG A 331 5.71 -11.43 16.60
CA ARG A 331 4.51 -11.14 15.80
C ARG A 331 4.86 -10.90 14.34
N TRP A 332 4.20 -11.62 13.46
CA TRP A 332 4.26 -11.42 12.03
C TRP A 332 2.86 -11.21 11.43
N PHE A 333 2.79 -10.87 10.16
CA PHE A 333 1.55 -10.48 9.48
C PHE A 333 1.31 -11.36 8.26
N PRO A 334 0.05 -11.60 7.86
CA PRO A 334 -0.28 -12.42 6.68
C PRO A 334 0.46 -12.02 5.41
N TYR A 335 0.68 -10.72 5.19
CA TYR A 335 1.45 -10.26 4.04
C TYR A 335 2.92 -10.76 4.04
N GLY A 336 3.44 -11.16 5.21
CA GLY A 336 4.74 -11.80 5.32
C GLY A 336 4.75 -13.19 4.70
N LEU A 337 3.63 -13.95 4.75
CA LEU A 337 3.52 -15.24 4.06
C LEU A 337 3.66 -15.09 2.55
N ARG A 338 2.98 -14.09 1.97
CA ARG A 338 3.18 -13.76 0.55
C ARG A 338 4.64 -13.40 0.27
N HIS A 339 5.27 -12.61 1.15
CA HIS A 339 6.69 -12.28 0.99
C HIS A 339 7.56 -13.53 0.99
N THR A 340 7.35 -14.42 1.96
CA THR A 340 8.06 -15.70 2.05
C THR A 340 7.78 -16.57 0.82
N GLY A 341 6.52 -16.75 0.41
CA GLY A 341 6.15 -17.54 -0.77
C GLY A 341 6.80 -17.02 -2.05
N VAL A 342 6.71 -15.71 -2.33
CA VAL A 342 7.38 -15.11 -3.50
C VAL A 342 8.89 -15.30 -3.46
N THR A 343 9.50 -15.16 -2.27
CA THR A 343 10.96 -15.38 -2.10
C THR A 343 11.32 -16.84 -2.37
N ASN A 344 10.57 -17.78 -1.82
CA ASN A 344 10.82 -19.22 -2.02
C ASN A 344 10.71 -19.61 -3.49
N VAL A 345 9.62 -19.21 -4.17
CA VAL A 345 9.45 -19.46 -5.62
C VAL A 345 10.59 -18.85 -6.42
N GLY A 346 11.01 -17.64 -6.09
CA GLY A 346 12.09 -16.99 -6.82
C GLY A 346 13.47 -17.60 -6.59
N LEU A 347 13.72 -18.19 -5.42
CA LEU A 347 14.93 -18.93 -5.12
C LEU A 347 14.96 -20.28 -5.85
N GLU A 348 13.83 -20.94 -5.97
CA GLU A 348 13.71 -22.28 -6.54
C GLU A 348 13.56 -22.26 -8.07
N HIS A 349 12.71 -21.36 -8.59
CA HIS A 349 12.30 -21.33 -10.00
C HIS A 349 12.67 -20.05 -10.75
N GLY A 350 13.35 -19.13 -10.08
CA GLY A 350 13.74 -17.85 -10.68
C GLY A 350 12.70 -16.73 -10.51
N ILE A 351 13.17 -15.52 -10.81
CA ILE A 351 12.42 -14.30 -10.49
C ILE A 351 11.18 -14.09 -11.38
N GLU A 352 11.22 -14.58 -12.61
CA GLU A 352 10.10 -14.54 -13.55
C GLU A 352 8.96 -15.45 -13.09
N ALA A 353 9.27 -16.68 -12.65
CA ALA A 353 8.29 -17.56 -12.04
C ALA A 353 7.65 -16.92 -10.80
N ALA A 354 8.45 -16.30 -9.95
CA ALA A 354 7.95 -15.56 -8.78
C ALA A 354 7.05 -14.37 -9.18
N GLN A 355 7.33 -13.69 -10.28
CA GLN A 355 6.49 -12.63 -10.82
C GLN A 355 5.11 -13.16 -11.22
N HIS A 356 5.07 -14.24 -11.99
CA HIS A 356 3.82 -14.87 -12.45
C HIS A 356 2.99 -15.40 -11.27
N VAL A 357 3.61 -16.18 -10.37
CA VAL A 357 2.93 -16.71 -9.17
C VAL A 357 2.40 -15.59 -8.30
N ALA A 358 3.14 -14.49 -8.14
CA ALA A 358 2.65 -13.34 -7.39
C ALA A 358 1.59 -12.52 -8.13
N GLY A 359 1.46 -12.63 -9.46
CA GLY A 359 0.64 -11.75 -10.29
C GLY A 359 1.15 -10.30 -10.22
N HIS A 360 2.45 -10.10 -10.44
CA HIS A 360 3.03 -8.78 -10.54
C HIS A 360 3.21 -8.41 -12.02
N ARG A 361 2.57 -7.32 -12.44
CA ARG A 361 2.71 -6.81 -13.80
C ARG A 361 4.13 -6.30 -14.09
N ASP A 362 4.76 -5.64 -13.12
CA ASP A 362 6.11 -5.08 -13.22
C ASP A 362 7.09 -5.93 -12.40
N LEU A 363 8.14 -6.41 -13.06
CA LEU A 363 9.23 -7.18 -12.45
C LEU A 363 9.88 -6.42 -11.28
N ARG A 364 9.94 -5.08 -11.34
CA ARG A 364 10.44 -4.23 -10.25
C ARG A 364 9.71 -4.47 -8.93
N THR A 365 8.41 -4.80 -9.01
CA THR A 365 7.62 -5.16 -7.82
C THR A 365 8.13 -6.46 -7.20
N THR A 366 8.47 -7.45 -8.03
CA THR A 366 9.01 -8.75 -7.59
C THR A 366 10.41 -8.58 -7.02
N LEU A 367 11.28 -7.78 -7.66
CA LEU A 367 12.59 -7.42 -7.13
C LEU A 367 12.54 -6.82 -5.72
N GLY A 368 11.45 -6.12 -5.40
CA GLY A 368 11.20 -5.59 -4.05
C GLY A 368 11.09 -6.67 -2.95
N TYR A 369 10.94 -7.95 -3.27
CA TYR A 369 10.91 -9.07 -2.32
C TYR A 369 12.29 -9.66 -2.05
N PHE A 370 13.25 -9.45 -2.94
CA PHE A 370 14.62 -9.95 -2.84
C PHE A 370 15.56 -8.89 -2.23
N HIS A 371 15.15 -8.31 -1.09
CA HIS A 371 15.89 -7.25 -0.43
C HIS A 371 17.04 -7.78 0.42
N GLY A 372 18.22 -7.38 0.05
CA GLY A 372 19.42 -7.34 0.89
C GLY A 372 20.04 -8.69 1.15
N GLU A 373 21.37 -8.70 1.26
CA GLU A 373 22.21 -9.86 1.42
C GLU A 373 21.85 -10.97 0.44
N ASN A 374 22.30 -10.82 -0.77
CA ASN A 374 22.64 -11.88 -1.73
C ASN A 374 22.13 -13.31 -1.41
N ALA A 375 20.88 -13.47 -0.90
CA ALA A 375 20.33 -14.80 -0.65
C ALA A 375 20.40 -15.64 -1.92
N VAL A 376 20.04 -15.04 -3.08
CA VAL A 376 20.20 -15.67 -4.38
C VAL A 376 21.66 -15.90 -4.70
N ALA A 377 22.54 -14.90 -4.50
CA ALA A 377 23.99 -15.06 -4.76
C ALA A 377 24.63 -16.07 -3.82
N LYS A 378 24.21 -16.11 -2.55
CA LYS A 378 24.66 -17.12 -1.58
C LYS A 378 24.20 -18.52 -1.98
N GLU A 379 22.96 -18.68 -2.39
CA GLU A 379 22.44 -19.98 -2.83
C GLU A 379 23.10 -20.44 -4.15
N VAL A 380 23.28 -19.52 -5.10
CA VAL A 380 24.05 -19.78 -6.32
C VAL A 380 25.49 -20.20 -5.97
N ALA A 381 26.14 -19.50 -5.02
CA ALA A 381 27.48 -19.85 -4.58
C ALA A 381 27.52 -21.25 -3.94
N LEU A 382 26.53 -21.60 -3.10
CA LEU A 382 26.42 -22.93 -2.50
C LEU A 382 26.15 -24.03 -3.53
N LYS A 383 25.30 -23.76 -4.54
CA LYS A 383 25.05 -24.68 -5.66
C LYS A 383 26.29 -24.84 -6.54
N ARG A 384 27.06 -23.75 -6.77
CA ARG A 384 28.32 -23.82 -7.51
C ARG A 384 29.40 -24.65 -6.78
N ASN A 385 29.47 -24.61 -5.45
CA ASN A 385 30.39 -25.45 -4.67
C ASN A 385 30.16 -26.94 -4.93
N LYS A 386 28.91 -27.40 -5.14
CA LYS A 386 28.60 -28.78 -5.49
C LYS A 386 29.07 -29.17 -6.91
N LEU A 387 29.19 -28.20 -7.81
CA LEU A 387 29.65 -28.41 -9.18
C LEU A 387 31.17 -28.35 -9.34
N TYR A 388 31.85 -27.65 -8.43
CA TYR A 388 33.28 -27.35 -8.49
C TYR A 388 34.08 -27.87 -7.26
N THR A 389 33.57 -28.90 -6.56
CA THR A 389 34.39 -29.58 -5.60
C THR A 389 35.49 -30.32 -6.39
N PRO A 390 36.74 -29.90 -6.41
CA PRO A 390 37.80 -30.65 -7.09
C PRO A 390 37.85 -32.02 -6.42
N ALA A 391 37.92 -33.10 -7.24
CA ALA A 391 38.25 -34.41 -6.73
C ALA A 391 39.62 -34.27 -6.05
N ILE A 392 39.66 -34.34 -4.72
CA ILE A 392 40.91 -34.43 -3.99
C ILE A 392 41.53 -35.72 -4.49
N PRO A 393 42.74 -35.69 -5.13
CA PRO A 393 43.40 -36.91 -5.49
C PRO A 393 43.61 -37.72 -4.21
N ALA A 394 43.20 -38.97 -4.22
CA ALA A 394 43.51 -39.89 -3.12
C ALA A 394 45.02 -39.84 -2.87
N GLU A 395 45.42 -39.42 -1.68
CA GLU A 395 46.81 -39.51 -1.26
C GLU A 395 47.25 -40.98 -1.45
N SER A 396 48.23 -41.18 -2.34
CA SER A 396 48.89 -42.47 -2.51
C SER A 396 49.50 -42.83 -1.16
N GLU A 397 48.96 -43.89 -0.55
CA GLU A 397 49.60 -44.52 0.59
C GLU A 397 51.02 -44.91 0.18
N THR A 398 51.98 -44.08 0.57
CA THR A 398 53.41 -44.46 0.56
C THR A 398 53.54 -45.53 1.61
N LYS A 399 53.64 -46.79 1.16
CA LYS A 399 54.15 -47.92 2.00
C LYS A 399 55.56 -47.60 2.47
N VAL A 400 55.65 -47.25 3.73
CA VAL A 400 56.97 -47.27 4.44
C VAL A 400 57.32 -48.73 4.60
N SER A 401 58.29 -49.18 3.85
CA SER A 401 58.95 -50.46 4.06
C SER A 401 59.84 -50.38 5.31
N ASP A 402 59.43 -51.10 6.34
CA ASP A 402 60.28 -51.37 7.51
C ASP A 402 61.52 -52.20 7.09
N GLU A 403 62.66 -51.54 6.90
CA GLU A 403 63.93 -52.18 6.91
C GLU A 403 64.45 -52.23 8.37
N LYS A 404 64.52 -53.45 8.92
CA LYS A 404 65.21 -53.74 10.14
C LYS A 404 66.75 -53.52 9.95
N PRO A 405 67.43 -52.88 10.85
CA PRO A 405 68.87 -52.96 10.88
C PRO A 405 69.29 -54.28 11.55
N ASP A 406 70.00 -55.12 10.78
CA ASP A 406 70.74 -56.23 11.28
C ASP A 406 71.99 -55.73 12.08
N GLY A 407 72.25 -56.43 13.17
CA GLY A 407 73.29 -56.08 14.10
C GLY A 407 74.69 -56.49 13.61
N GLY A 408 75.67 -55.81 14.13
CA GLY A 408 77.08 -56.05 14.11
C GLY A 408 77.77 -55.13 15.08
#